data_c320a4f4da8434148765c3a003f47630
#
_entry.id   c320a4f4da8434148765c3a003f47630
#
_cell.length_a   1.000
_cell.length_b   1.000
_cell.length_c   1.000
_cell.angle_alpha   90.00
_cell.angle_beta   90.00
_cell.angle_gamma   90.00
#
_symmetry.space_group_name_H-M   'P 1'
#
loop_
_entity.id
_entity.type
_entity.pdbx_description
1 polymer ?
#
loop_
_entity_poly.entity_id
_entity_poly.type
_entity_poly.pdbx_seq_one_letter_code
_entity_poly.pdbx_strand_id
1 'polypeptide(L)'
;LMAELLIKNGYVFDPISGIKGDKADIAIKDGKITDKVSSKAQTIDATGKTVMAGGVDIHTHVSGPKVNTGRMMRPEDKFFRGSYRGGIVKQGKRMEMGFSIPSTWKTGYAYARMGYTFTNEAAMPPLLAPHVHEEFRDTPILDQAAMPVFGNNWFCFEYIKNKELENNAAYIAWLLNATKGIGIKVVNPGGTEAWAWGENCTTINDPVPYFDITPAEIVRGLIEANEYLGLPHSVHIHGNNLGNPGNYKDTLDTLRLAESYKAKNKFGREQILHNTHIQFHSYKGTSWADFESGAKEIMDYVNSNK
;
A
#
# COMPACT_ATOMS: atom_id res chain seq x y z
N LEU A 1 -21.32 -24.66 8.96
CA LEU A 1 -20.41 -25.82 8.88
C LEU A 1 -19.00 -25.29 8.96
N MET A 2 -18.28 -25.64 10.02
CA MET A 2 -16.85 -25.33 10.17
C MET A 2 -16.09 -26.06 9.05
N ALA A 3 -15.44 -25.31 8.17
CA ALA A 3 -14.68 -25.90 7.06
C ALA A 3 -13.32 -26.37 7.56
N GLU A 4 -13.08 -27.67 7.50
CA GLU A 4 -11.79 -28.28 7.79
C GLU A 4 -11.10 -28.67 6.49
N LEU A 5 -9.80 -28.33 6.37
CA LEU A 5 -8.98 -28.60 5.21
C LEU A 5 -7.63 -29.21 5.65
N LEU A 6 -7.17 -30.19 4.89
CA LEU A 6 -5.85 -30.78 5.08
C LEU A 6 -5.05 -30.73 3.76
N ILE A 7 -3.97 -29.96 3.73
CA ILE A 7 -3.03 -29.95 2.60
C ILE A 7 -1.93 -30.96 2.93
N LYS A 8 -1.77 -31.97 2.06
CA LYS A 8 -0.87 -33.11 2.31
C LYS A 8 0.30 -33.17 1.35
N ASN A 9 1.40 -33.71 1.82
CA ASN A 9 2.56 -34.10 1.02
C ASN A 9 3.30 -32.94 0.33
N GLY A 10 3.03 -31.68 0.69
CA GLY A 10 3.68 -30.51 0.07
C GLY A 10 5.08 -30.24 0.62
N TYR A 11 5.92 -29.57 -0.17
CA TYR A 11 7.17 -28.97 0.28
C TYR A 11 6.86 -27.62 0.90
N VAL A 12 6.84 -27.53 2.22
CA VAL A 12 6.41 -26.34 2.96
C VAL A 12 7.56 -25.38 3.13
N PHE A 13 7.31 -24.10 2.84
CA PHE A 13 8.20 -22.98 3.14
C PHE A 13 7.48 -22.02 4.08
N ASP A 14 7.94 -21.96 5.32
CA ASP A 14 7.48 -21.02 6.34
C ASP A 14 8.69 -20.49 7.12
N PRO A 15 9.23 -19.31 6.68
CA PRO A 15 10.40 -18.71 7.31
C PRO A 15 10.21 -18.39 8.79
N ILE A 16 8.98 -18.06 9.22
CA ILE A 16 8.67 -17.72 10.61
C ILE A 16 8.83 -18.94 11.51
N SER A 17 8.35 -20.11 11.06
CA SER A 17 8.50 -21.38 11.77
C SER A 17 9.82 -22.10 11.47
N GLY A 18 10.70 -21.51 10.65
CA GLY A 18 11.99 -22.09 10.28
C GLY A 18 11.91 -23.23 9.27
N ILE A 19 10.76 -23.50 8.66
CA ILE A 19 10.55 -24.57 7.67
C ILE A 19 11.04 -24.11 6.30
N LYS A 20 11.97 -24.86 5.69
CA LYS A 20 12.66 -24.45 4.45
C LYS A 20 12.53 -25.47 3.32
N GLY A 21 11.35 -25.98 3.06
CA GLY A 21 11.08 -26.97 2.03
C GLY A 21 10.94 -28.40 2.55
N ASP A 22 10.68 -28.56 3.83
CA ASP A 22 10.41 -29.86 4.43
C ASP A 22 9.07 -30.40 3.94
N LYS A 23 8.98 -31.69 3.77
CA LYS A 23 7.73 -32.37 3.41
C LYS A 23 6.84 -32.42 4.64
N ALA A 24 5.72 -31.70 4.59
CA ALA A 24 4.79 -31.60 5.72
C ALA A 24 3.35 -31.48 5.28
N ASP A 25 2.44 -31.77 6.22
CA ASP A 25 1.01 -31.55 6.06
C ASP A 25 0.60 -30.25 6.79
N ILE A 26 -0.35 -29.54 6.26
CA ILE A 26 -0.93 -28.33 6.89
C ILE A 26 -2.41 -28.56 7.14
N ALA A 27 -2.79 -28.56 8.41
CA ALA A 27 -4.18 -28.67 8.85
C ALA A 27 -4.77 -27.26 9.06
N ILE A 28 -5.98 -27.04 8.53
CA ILE A 28 -6.68 -25.75 8.60
C ILE A 28 -8.10 -26.00 9.11
N LYS A 29 -8.49 -25.22 10.12
CA LYS A 29 -9.84 -25.24 10.69
C LYS A 29 -10.32 -23.80 10.91
N ASP A 30 -11.52 -23.50 10.45
CA ASP A 30 -12.13 -22.17 10.57
C ASP A 30 -11.22 -21.03 10.07
N GLY A 31 -10.50 -21.27 8.96
CA GLY A 31 -9.60 -20.31 8.34
C GLY A 31 -8.27 -20.11 9.06
N LYS A 32 -7.94 -20.95 10.05
CA LYS A 32 -6.67 -20.87 10.80
C LYS A 32 -5.90 -22.17 10.73
N ILE A 33 -4.57 -22.08 10.70
CA ILE A 33 -3.69 -23.23 10.83
C ILE A 33 -3.85 -23.82 12.24
N THR A 34 -3.90 -25.15 12.33
CA THR A 34 -4.09 -25.90 13.57
C THR A 34 -3.24 -27.18 13.54
N ASP A 35 -3.06 -27.82 14.69
CA ASP A 35 -2.27 -29.06 14.79
C ASP A 35 -2.94 -30.25 14.08
N LYS A 36 -4.26 -30.30 14.06
CA LYS A 36 -5.01 -31.41 13.47
C LYS A 36 -6.43 -31.05 13.09
N VAL A 37 -6.97 -31.77 12.12
CA VAL A 37 -8.35 -31.73 11.69
C VAL A 37 -8.98 -33.11 11.77
N SER A 38 -10.30 -33.20 11.62
CA SER A 38 -11.02 -34.48 11.65
C SER A 38 -10.72 -35.32 10.39
N SER A 39 -11.02 -36.62 10.46
CA SER A 39 -10.93 -37.53 9.30
C SER A 39 -11.89 -37.17 8.15
N LYS A 40 -12.83 -36.25 8.38
CA LYS A 40 -13.79 -35.74 7.39
C LYS A 40 -13.32 -34.46 6.71
N ALA A 41 -12.13 -33.95 7.05
CA ALA A 41 -11.58 -32.75 6.43
C ALA A 41 -11.41 -32.95 4.92
N GLN A 42 -11.71 -31.88 4.16
CA GLN A 42 -11.39 -31.86 2.76
C GLN A 42 -9.87 -31.97 2.59
N THR A 43 -9.41 -32.84 1.71
CA THR A 43 -7.96 -33.03 1.49
C THR A 43 -7.54 -32.49 0.12
N ILE A 44 -6.40 -31.76 0.13
CA ILE A 44 -5.69 -31.35 -1.08
C ILE A 44 -4.35 -32.11 -1.09
N ASP A 45 -4.11 -32.90 -2.11
CA ASP A 45 -2.81 -33.53 -2.33
C ASP A 45 -1.86 -32.54 -3.03
N ALA A 46 -0.83 -32.12 -2.31
CA ALA A 46 0.20 -31.21 -2.77
C ALA A 46 1.52 -31.93 -3.13
N THR A 47 1.45 -33.24 -3.45
CA THR A 47 2.63 -34.00 -3.87
C THR A 47 3.35 -33.27 -5.02
N GLY A 48 4.64 -33.04 -4.87
CA GLY A 48 5.49 -32.35 -5.85
C GLY A 48 5.25 -30.83 -5.96
N LYS A 49 4.47 -30.25 -5.04
CA LYS A 49 4.17 -28.80 -5.05
C LYS A 49 4.84 -28.11 -3.87
N THR A 50 5.22 -26.86 -4.08
CA THR A 50 5.59 -25.95 -2.99
C THR A 50 4.34 -25.38 -2.34
N VAL A 51 4.31 -25.38 -1.00
CA VAL A 51 3.25 -24.79 -0.20
C VAL A 51 3.85 -23.68 0.65
N MET A 52 3.32 -22.48 0.53
CA MET A 52 3.79 -21.30 1.25
C MET A 52 2.61 -20.35 1.51
N ALA A 53 2.81 -19.38 2.41
CA ALA A 53 1.85 -18.31 2.61
C ALA A 53 1.59 -17.56 1.30
N GLY A 54 0.35 -17.13 1.10
CA GLY A 54 0.00 -16.29 -0.03
C GLY A 54 0.70 -14.94 0.00
N GLY A 55 0.99 -14.38 -1.17
CA GLY A 55 1.62 -13.08 -1.30
C GLY A 55 0.74 -11.96 -0.72
N VAL A 56 1.40 -10.99 -0.08
CA VAL A 56 0.77 -9.77 0.45
C VAL A 56 1.33 -8.58 -0.33
N ASP A 57 0.49 -7.92 -1.12
CA ASP A 57 0.85 -6.68 -1.80
C ASP A 57 0.44 -5.49 -0.93
N ILE A 58 1.43 -4.90 -0.27
CA ILE A 58 1.21 -3.81 0.70
C ILE A 58 1.07 -2.43 0.04
N HIS A 59 1.34 -2.32 -1.26
CA HIS A 59 1.23 -1.05 -1.99
C HIS A 59 0.81 -1.30 -3.44
N THR A 60 -0.45 -1.15 -3.72
CA THR A 60 -1.00 -1.27 -5.07
C THR A 60 -2.12 -0.27 -5.33
N HIS A 61 -2.51 -0.12 -6.59
CA HIS A 61 -3.65 0.70 -6.98
C HIS A 61 -4.59 -0.17 -7.82
N VAL A 62 -5.57 -0.78 -7.15
CA VAL A 62 -6.50 -1.76 -7.75
C VAL A 62 -7.93 -1.26 -7.82
N SER A 63 -8.24 -0.17 -7.12
CA SER A 63 -9.60 0.36 -7.02
C SER A 63 -9.63 1.87 -6.84
N GLY A 64 -10.82 2.44 -7.04
CA GLY A 64 -11.09 3.84 -6.80
C GLY A 64 -10.83 4.75 -8.00
N PRO A 65 -10.95 6.07 -7.81
CA PRO A 65 -11.03 7.03 -8.92
C PRO A 65 -9.76 7.11 -9.76
N LYS A 66 -8.58 6.93 -9.18
CA LYS A 66 -7.32 6.91 -9.93
C LYS A 66 -7.30 5.80 -10.98
N VAL A 67 -7.69 4.60 -10.58
CA VAL A 67 -7.75 3.43 -11.46
C VAL A 67 -8.84 3.62 -12.50
N ASN A 68 -10.00 4.14 -12.12
CA ASN A 68 -11.07 4.43 -13.06
C ASN A 68 -10.71 5.52 -14.05
N THR A 69 -10.02 6.57 -13.63
CA THR A 69 -9.48 7.59 -14.53
C THR A 69 -8.53 6.99 -15.55
N GLY A 70 -7.61 6.12 -15.10
CA GLY A 70 -6.71 5.41 -16.00
C GLY A 70 -7.45 4.53 -17.02
N ARG A 71 -8.50 3.84 -16.58
CA ARG A 71 -9.38 3.05 -17.49
C ARG A 71 -10.07 3.91 -18.54
N MET A 72 -10.45 5.15 -18.19
CA MET A 72 -11.07 6.08 -19.12
C MET A 72 -10.09 6.76 -20.08
N MET A 73 -8.86 7.01 -19.61
CA MET A 73 -7.81 7.67 -20.41
C MET A 73 -7.20 6.77 -21.48
N ARG A 74 -7.43 5.46 -21.42
CA ARG A 74 -6.88 4.49 -22.37
C ARG A 74 -8.00 3.72 -23.10
N PRO A 75 -8.89 4.40 -23.83
CA PRO A 75 -10.00 3.75 -24.51
C PRO A 75 -9.54 2.79 -25.62
N GLU A 76 -8.36 3.00 -26.20
CA GLU A 76 -7.75 2.13 -27.20
C GLU A 76 -7.49 0.71 -26.69
N ASP A 77 -7.28 0.53 -25.38
CA ASP A 77 -7.09 -0.77 -24.78
C ASP A 77 -8.35 -1.65 -24.86
N LYS A 78 -9.51 -1.08 -25.06
CA LYS A 78 -10.77 -1.79 -25.25
C LYS A 78 -10.82 -2.60 -26.55
N PHE A 79 -10.02 -2.24 -27.52
CA PHE A 79 -9.97 -2.90 -28.84
C PHE A 79 -9.03 -4.11 -28.87
N PHE A 80 -8.25 -4.32 -27.84
CA PHE A 80 -7.33 -5.45 -27.73
C PHE A 80 -8.06 -6.75 -27.36
N ARG A 81 -8.91 -7.24 -28.25
CA ARG A 81 -9.74 -8.43 -28.03
C ARG A 81 -8.97 -9.75 -28.15
N GLY A 82 -7.83 -9.77 -28.85
CA GLY A 82 -7.13 -11.00 -29.19
C GLY A 82 -6.58 -11.78 -28.00
N SER A 83 -6.09 -11.12 -26.98
CA SER A 83 -5.51 -11.73 -25.78
C SER A 83 -6.53 -12.08 -24.69
N TYR A 84 -7.80 -11.73 -24.86
CA TYR A 84 -8.86 -11.88 -23.87
C TYR A 84 -9.90 -12.95 -24.19
N ARG A 85 -9.74 -13.72 -25.24
CA ARG A 85 -10.68 -14.78 -25.61
C ARG A 85 -10.93 -15.83 -24.54
N GLY A 86 -10.08 -15.90 -23.52
CA GLY A 86 -10.26 -16.73 -22.33
C GLY A 86 -10.76 -15.96 -21.09
N GLY A 87 -11.06 -14.68 -21.20
CA GLY A 87 -11.58 -13.88 -20.10
C GLY A 87 -12.98 -14.32 -19.71
N ILE A 88 -13.26 -14.30 -18.41
CA ILE A 88 -14.61 -14.58 -17.91
C ILE A 88 -15.48 -13.37 -18.23
N VAL A 89 -16.16 -13.43 -19.35
CA VAL A 89 -17.21 -12.48 -19.69
C VAL A 89 -18.50 -12.96 -19.02
N LYS A 90 -18.91 -12.33 -17.94
CA LYS A 90 -20.21 -12.54 -17.35
C LYS A 90 -21.05 -11.28 -17.44
N GLN A 91 -22.25 -11.44 -17.94
CA GLN A 91 -23.22 -10.37 -18.02
C GLN A 91 -23.43 -9.69 -16.66
N GLY A 92 -23.40 -8.35 -16.63
CA GLY A 92 -23.61 -7.55 -15.43
C GLY A 92 -22.36 -7.28 -14.57
N LYS A 93 -21.17 -7.73 -14.97
CA LYS A 93 -19.91 -7.38 -14.31
C LYS A 93 -19.18 -6.26 -15.04
N ARG A 94 -18.47 -5.43 -14.31
CA ARG A 94 -17.63 -4.33 -14.86
C ARG A 94 -16.35 -4.88 -15.47
N MET A 95 -16.47 -5.53 -16.60
CA MET A 95 -15.38 -6.24 -17.24
C MET A 95 -14.86 -5.44 -18.42
N GLU A 96 -13.60 -5.64 -18.72
CA GLU A 96 -12.99 -5.17 -19.97
C GLU A 96 -12.93 -3.65 -20.13
N MET A 97 -12.46 -2.99 -19.08
CA MET A 97 -12.19 -1.54 -19.14
C MET A 97 -10.81 -1.21 -19.75
N GLY A 98 -10.15 -2.17 -20.37
CA GLY A 98 -8.86 -2.00 -21.00
C GLY A 98 -7.88 -3.11 -20.67
N PHE A 99 -6.78 -3.15 -21.41
CA PHE A 99 -5.73 -4.16 -21.25
C PHE A 99 -4.72 -3.79 -20.16
N SER A 100 -4.19 -2.58 -20.19
CA SER A 100 -3.16 -2.13 -19.24
C SER A 100 -3.72 -1.80 -17.86
N ILE A 101 -5.00 -1.44 -17.79
CA ILE A 101 -5.69 -1.20 -16.52
C ILE A 101 -6.91 -2.13 -16.45
N PRO A 102 -6.76 -3.30 -15.85
CA PRO A 102 -7.80 -4.32 -15.84
C PRO A 102 -9.01 -3.91 -15.01
N SER A 103 -10.15 -4.55 -15.27
CA SER A 103 -11.33 -4.46 -14.41
C SER A 103 -11.05 -5.06 -13.03
N THR A 104 -11.87 -4.72 -12.04
CA THR A 104 -11.83 -5.30 -10.69
C THR A 104 -11.86 -6.84 -10.74
N TRP A 105 -12.77 -7.37 -11.52
CA TRP A 105 -12.92 -8.82 -11.72
C TRP A 105 -11.64 -9.48 -12.23
N LYS A 106 -11.02 -8.92 -13.27
CA LYS A 106 -9.79 -9.45 -13.84
C LYS A 106 -8.62 -9.30 -12.90
N THR A 107 -8.55 -8.21 -12.15
CA THR A 107 -7.52 -7.95 -11.15
C THR A 107 -7.45 -9.08 -10.13
N GLY A 108 -8.60 -9.49 -9.55
CA GLY A 108 -8.63 -10.58 -8.58
C GLY A 108 -8.04 -11.88 -9.11
N TYR A 109 -8.45 -12.30 -10.32
CA TYR A 109 -7.91 -13.51 -10.92
C TYR A 109 -6.42 -13.39 -11.31
N ALA A 110 -5.97 -12.21 -11.74
CA ALA A 110 -4.57 -12.00 -12.09
C ALA A 110 -3.68 -12.12 -10.83
N TYR A 111 -4.06 -11.50 -9.73
CA TYR A 111 -3.34 -11.61 -8.46
C TYR A 111 -3.34 -13.05 -7.92
N ALA A 112 -4.48 -13.72 -7.94
CA ALA A 112 -4.58 -15.12 -7.51
C ALA A 112 -3.67 -16.05 -8.33
N ARG A 113 -3.56 -15.83 -9.64
CA ARG A 113 -2.66 -16.60 -10.51
C ARG A 113 -1.17 -16.36 -10.21
N MET A 114 -0.82 -15.19 -9.67
CA MET A 114 0.52 -14.87 -9.20
C MET A 114 0.80 -15.35 -7.77
N GLY A 115 -0.21 -15.94 -7.10
CA GLY A 115 -0.06 -16.45 -5.74
C GLY A 115 -0.30 -15.41 -4.63
N TYR A 116 -0.84 -14.25 -4.97
CA TYR A 116 -1.23 -13.26 -3.97
C TYR A 116 -2.61 -13.58 -3.39
N THR A 117 -2.77 -13.33 -2.09
CA THR A 117 -4.02 -13.50 -1.35
C THR A 117 -4.55 -12.21 -0.77
N PHE A 118 -3.71 -11.17 -0.70
CA PHE A 118 -4.06 -9.88 -0.13
C PHE A 118 -3.49 -8.73 -0.94
N THR A 119 -4.27 -7.63 -1.05
CA THR A 119 -3.82 -6.37 -1.65
C THR A 119 -4.24 -5.17 -0.79
N ASN A 120 -3.38 -4.14 -0.74
CA ASN A 120 -3.69 -2.88 -0.08
C ASN A 120 -3.75 -1.74 -1.10
N GLU A 121 -4.94 -1.15 -1.28
CA GLU A 121 -5.10 0.11 -2.03
C GLU A 121 -4.44 1.24 -1.26
N ALA A 122 -3.28 1.62 -1.70
CA ALA A 122 -2.36 2.45 -0.92
C ALA A 122 -2.68 3.95 -0.94
N ALA A 123 -3.72 4.41 -1.64
CA ALA A 123 -4.04 5.84 -1.69
C ALA A 123 -5.53 6.08 -1.95
N MET A 124 -6.35 5.77 -0.98
CA MET A 124 -7.79 5.98 -1.03
C MET A 124 -8.13 7.44 -0.72
N PRO A 125 -8.77 8.20 -1.65
CA PRO A 125 -9.32 9.50 -1.32
C PRO A 125 -10.48 9.33 -0.32
N PRO A 126 -10.48 10.03 0.83
CA PRO A 126 -11.47 9.80 1.88
C PRO A 126 -12.93 9.92 1.43
N LEU A 127 -13.26 10.95 0.64
CA LEU A 127 -14.62 11.17 0.14
C LEU A 127 -15.11 10.06 -0.81
N LEU A 128 -14.20 9.29 -1.38
CA LEU A 128 -14.48 8.23 -2.34
C LEU A 128 -14.28 6.82 -1.75
N ALA A 129 -14.14 6.73 -0.43
CA ALA A 129 -14.02 5.45 0.26
C ALA A 129 -15.18 4.47 -0.04
N PRO A 130 -16.46 4.87 -0.08
CA PRO A 130 -17.55 3.97 -0.47
C PRO A 130 -17.31 3.33 -1.83
N HIS A 131 -16.88 4.10 -2.83
CA HIS A 131 -16.58 3.60 -4.18
C HIS A 131 -15.44 2.57 -4.16
N VAL A 132 -14.36 2.84 -3.41
CA VAL A 132 -13.24 1.90 -3.26
C VAL A 132 -13.72 0.57 -2.66
N HIS A 133 -14.53 0.61 -1.60
CA HIS A 133 -15.05 -0.59 -0.95
C HIS A 133 -16.07 -1.34 -1.80
N GLU A 134 -16.83 -0.67 -2.66
CA GLU A 134 -17.69 -1.34 -3.66
C GLU A 134 -16.85 -2.10 -4.68
N GLU A 135 -15.78 -1.50 -5.21
CA GLU A 135 -14.87 -2.19 -6.12
C GLU A 135 -14.15 -3.37 -5.45
N PHE A 136 -13.86 -3.29 -4.14
CA PHE A 136 -13.34 -4.44 -3.39
C PHE A 136 -14.32 -5.61 -3.41
N ARG A 137 -15.61 -5.36 -3.24
CA ARG A 137 -16.66 -6.42 -3.33
C ARG A 137 -16.75 -7.03 -4.73
N ASP A 138 -16.43 -6.25 -5.76
CA ASP A 138 -16.40 -6.74 -7.14
C ASP A 138 -15.11 -7.52 -7.48
N THR A 139 -14.07 -7.41 -6.66
CA THR A 139 -12.79 -8.07 -6.88
C THR A 139 -12.79 -9.46 -6.24
N PRO A 140 -12.77 -10.55 -7.03
CA PRO A 140 -12.87 -11.91 -6.50
C PRO A 140 -11.54 -12.39 -5.90
N ILE A 141 -11.64 -13.33 -4.94
CA ILE A 141 -10.55 -14.17 -4.41
C ILE A 141 -9.61 -13.45 -3.43
N LEU A 142 -9.41 -12.15 -3.55
CA LEU A 142 -8.46 -11.38 -2.74
C LEU A 142 -9.11 -10.83 -1.47
N ASP A 143 -8.38 -10.90 -0.35
CA ASP A 143 -8.61 -10.01 0.77
C ASP A 143 -8.02 -8.64 0.47
N GLN A 144 -8.70 -7.58 0.91
CA GLN A 144 -8.31 -6.22 0.55
C GLN A 144 -8.45 -5.25 1.71
N ALA A 145 -7.53 -4.28 1.74
CA ALA A 145 -7.57 -3.14 2.63
C ALA A 145 -7.24 -1.85 1.87
N ALA A 146 -7.45 -0.72 2.52
CA ALA A 146 -7.09 0.59 1.96
C ALA A 146 -6.52 1.53 3.00
N MET A 147 -5.67 2.44 2.55
CA MET A 147 -5.14 3.53 3.35
C MET A 147 -5.65 4.88 2.83
N PRO A 148 -6.43 5.64 3.61
CA PRO A 148 -6.84 6.99 3.24
C PRO A 148 -5.66 7.94 3.22
N VAL A 149 -5.71 8.93 2.31
CA VAL A 149 -4.65 9.93 2.15
C VAL A 149 -4.84 11.11 3.10
N PHE A 150 -3.75 11.51 3.76
CA PHE A 150 -3.73 12.62 4.73
C PHE A 150 -2.74 13.73 4.35
N GLY A 151 -1.76 13.46 3.46
CA GLY A 151 -0.63 14.35 3.17
C GLY A 151 -0.98 15.68 2.51
N ASN A 152 -2.25 15.89 2.14
CA ASN A 152 -2.79 17.12 1.57
C ASN A 152 -4.18 17.42 2.18
N ASN A 153 -4.37 17.08 3.43
CA ASN A 153 -5.62 17.29 4.16
C ASN A 153 -5.57 18.59 4.96
N TRP A 154 -6.46 19.53 4.65
CA TRP A 154 -6.47 20.88 5.24
C TRP A 154 -6.69 20.88 6.76
N PHE A 155 -7.53 19.99 7.29
CA PHE A 155 -7.70 19.88 8.74
C PHE A 155 -6.41 19.44 9.43
N CYS A 156 -5.72 18.47 8.85
CA CYS A 156 -4.40 18.07 9.36
C CYS A 156 -3.41 19.23 9.29
N PHE A 157 -3.39 20.01 8.21
CA PHE A 157 -2.52 21.19 8.10
C PHE A 157 -2.75 22.18 9.22
N GLU A 158 -4.01 22.53 9.49
CA GLU A 158 -4.36 23.47 10.55
C GLU A 158 -3.98 22.94 11.95
N TYR A 159 -4.31 21.70 12.27
CA TYR A 159 -3.95 21.12 13.56
C TYR A 159 -2.43 21.01 13.75
N ILE A 160 -1.69 20.63 12.71
CA ILE A 160 -0.23 20.50 12.76
C ILE A 160 0.41 21.89 12.94
N LYS A 161 0.01 22.87 12.14
CA LYS A 161 0.48 24.26 12.25
C LYS A 161 0.25 24.84 13.64
N ASN A 162 -0.92 24.60 14.21
CA ASN A 162 -1.29 25.08 15.53
C ASN A 162 -0.74 24.21 16.69
N LYS A 163 0.00 23.13 16.38
CA LYS A 163 0.55 22.16 17.36
C LYS A 163 -0.52 21.47 18.20
N GLU A 164 -1.67 21.21 17.61
CA GLU A 164 -2.83 20.58 18.22
C GLU A 164 -2.80 19.05 17.99
N LEU A 165 -1.83 18.37 18.59
CA LEU A 165 -1.61 16.93 18.38
C LEU A 165 -2.85 16.09 18.69
N GLU A 166 -3.54 16.34 19.79
CA GLU A 166 -4.71 15.56 20.20
C GLU A 166 -5.86 15.73 19.22
N ASN A 167 -6.11 16.94 18.73
CA ASN A 167 -7.13 17.21 17.73
C ASN A 167 -6.79 16.55 16.39
N ASN A 168 -5.53 16.62 15.97
CA ASN A 168 -5.06 15.94 14.76
C ASN A 168 -5.23 14.42 14.86
N ALA A 169 -4.83 13.83 15.98
CA ALA A 169 -4.99 12.40 16.24
C ALA A 169 -6.47 11.97 16.28
N ALA A 170 -7.33 12.74 16.96
CA ALA A 170 -8.76 12.49 17.02
C ALA A 170 -9.40 12.54 15.61
N TYR A 171 -9.04 13.54 14.82
CA TYR A 171 -9.51 13.64 13.43
C TYR A 171 -9.06 12.47 12.58
N ILE A 172 -7.77 12.09 12.68
CA ILE A 172 -7.23 10.92 11.94
C ILE A 172 -7.95 9.63 12.36
N ALA A 173 -8.15 9.41 13.66
CA ALA A 173 -8.86 8.22 14.15
C ALA A 173 -10.31 8.17 13.65
N TRP A 174 -10.99 9.32 13.67
CA TRP A 174 -12.34 9.44 13.11
C TRP A 174 -12.37 9.11 11.61
N LEU A 175 -11.43 9.69 10.83
CA LEU A 175 -11.40 9.49 9.39
C LEU A 175 -11.03 8.04 9.01
N LEU A 176 -10.10 7.42 9.72
CA LEU A 176 -9.78 5.99 9.55
C LEU A 176 -11.02 5.12 9.78
N ASN A 177 -11.78 5.41 10.83
CA ASN A 177 -13.00 4.67 11.15
C ASN A 177 -14.11 4.89 10.11
N ALA A 178 -14.34 6.14 9.71
CA ALA A 178 -15.34 6.51 8.72
C ALA A 178 -15.06 5.90 7.33
N THR A 179 -13.80 5.81 6.95
CA THR A 179 -13.35 5.27 5.66
C THR A 179 -13.03 3.78 5.70
N LYS A 180 -13.09 3.14 6.88
CA LYS A 180 -12.59 1.77 7.11
C LYS A 180 -11.14 1.60 6.65
N GLY A 181 -10.33 2.64 6.84
CA GLY A 181 -8.92 2.65 6.50
C GLY A 181 -8.07 1.98 7.57
N ILE A 182 -6.94 1.38 7.17
CA ILE A 182 -6.07 0.62 8.09
C ILE A 182 -4.83 1.38 8.57
N GLY A 183 -4.51 2.53 7.98
CA GLY A 183 -3.31 3.30 8.34
C GLY A 183 -3.23 4.64 7.59
N ILE A 184 -2.21 5.41 7.91
CA ILE A 184 -2.00 6.75 7.36
C ILE A 184 -1.22 6.65 6.05
N LYS A 185 -1.81 7.17 4.97
CA LYS A 185 -1.13 7.35 3.68
C LYS A 185 -0.80 8.82 3.44
N VAL A 186 0.42 9.03 2.99
CA VAL A 186 0.91 10.34 2.52
C VAL A 186 1.27 10.23 1.05
N VAL A 187 0.85 11.17 0.23
CA VAL A 187 1.21 11.26 -1.19
C VAL A 187 1.65 12.69 -1.47
N ASN A 188 2.91 12.86 -1.87
CA ASN A 188 3.46 14.15 -2.25
C ASN A 188 3.03 15.24 -1.25
N PRO A 189 3.47 15.15 0.03
CA PRO A 189 2.95 16.00 1.10
C PRO A 189 3.08 17.47 0.75
N GLY A 190 1.96 18.20 0.86
CA GLY A 190 1.86 19.60 0.44
C GLY A 190 1.95 19.84 -1.07
N GLY A 191 2.64 18.98 -1.81
CA GLY A 191 2.87 19.17 -3.23
C GLY A 191 1.62 18.99 -4.09
N THR A 192 0.71 18.08 -3.72
CA THR A 192 -0.57 17.94 -4.44
C THR A 192 -1.44 19.19 -4.26
N GLU A 193 -1.39 19.81 -3.08
CA GLU A 193 -2.06 21.08 -2.83
C GLU A 193 -1.41 22.22 -3.65
N ALA A 194 -0.07 22.28 -3.65
CA ALA A 194 0.68 23.26 -4.42
C ALA A 194 0.34 23.21 -5.92
N TRP A 195 0.12 22.02 -6.49
CA TRP A 195 -0.28 21.86 -7.89
C TRP A 195 -1.63 22.52 -8.21
N ALA A 196 -2.55 22.58 -7.26
CA ALA A 196 -3.82 23.29 -7.47
C ALA A 196 -3.62 24.78 -7.72
N TRP A 197 -2.48 25.32 -7.31
CA TRP A 197 -2.10 26.73 -7.48
C TRP A 197 -1.03 26.95 -8.55
N GLY A 198 -0.67 25.91 -9.30
CA GLY A 198 0.35 25.96 -10.35
C GLY A 198 1.79 25.94 -9.82
N GLU A 199 1.98 25.54 -8.56
CA GLU A 199 3.26 25.44 -7.87
C GLU A 199 3.61 23.98 -7.57
N ASN A 200 4.72 23.72 -6.88
CA ASN A 200 5.10 22.39 -6.44
C ASN A 200 5.94 22.48 -5.14
N CYS A 201 5.82 21.48 -4.28
CA CYS A 201 6.75 21.23 -3.19
C CYS A 201 7.72 20.11 -3.63
N THR A 202 8.90 20.49 -4.08
CA THR A 202 9.93 19.55 -4.53
C THR A 202 10.70 18.98 -3.35
N THR A 203 11.05 19.84 -2.39
CA THR A 203 11.77 19.46 -1.17
C THR A 203 10.85 19.42 0.04
N ILE A 204 11.33 18.82 1.13
CA ILE A 204 10.59 18.77 2.41
C ILE A 204 10.48 20.15 3.10
N ASN A 205 11.21 21.17 2.62
CA ASN A 205 11.25 22.50 3.21
C ASN A 205 10.51 23.55 2.38
N ASP A 206 9.99 23.19 1.22
CA ASP A 206 9.25 24.13 0.38
C ASP A 206 7.92 24.52 1.06
N PRO A 207 7.54 25.79 1.04
CA PRO A 207 6.27 26.21 1.64
C PRO A 207 5.08 25.69 0.82
N VAL A 208 4.06 25.21 1.50
CA VAL A 208 2.77 24.90 0.88
C VAL A 208 2.01 26.20 0.67
N PRO A 209 1.64 26.56 -0.57
CA PRO A 209 0.94 27.82 -0.83
C PRO A 209 -0.31 28.00 0.05
N TYR A 210 -0.45 29.18 0.65
CA TYR A 210 -1.57 29.62 1.48
C TYR A 210 -1.74 28.93 2.83
N PHE A 211 -0.94 27.89 3.17
CA PHE A 211 -1.09 27.14 4.42
C PHE A 211 -0.03 27.46 5.47
N ASP A 212 1.07 28.12 5.09
CA ASP A 212 2.17 28.44 6.01
C ASP A 212 2.65 27.19 6.78
N ILE A 213 2.88 26.12 6.05
CA ILE A 213 3.34 24.81 6.51
C ILE A 213 4.25 24.20 5.46
N THR A 214 5.13 23.28 5.84
CA THR A 214 6.06 22.58 4.95
C THR A 214 5.76 21.07 4.89
N PRO A 215 6.19 20.36 3.83
CA PRO A 215 6.14 18.90 3.80
C PRO A 215 6.77 18.22 5.01
N ALA A 216 7.88 18.76 5.53
CA ALA A 216 8.53 18.24 6.73
C ALA A 216 7.61 18.30 7.97
N GLU A 217 6.94 19.42 8.17
CA GLU A 217 5.99 19.60 9.29
C GLU A 217 4.78 18.66 9.12
N ILE A 218 4.25 18.53 7.90
CA ILE A 218 3.15 17.62 7.61
C ILE A 218 3.53 16.18 7.97
N VAL A 219 4.68 15.71 7.50
CA VAL A 219 5.13 14.32 7.75
C VAL A 219 5.37 14.09 9.24
N ARG A 220 6.05 15.02 9.96
CA ARG A 220 6.26 14.92 11.40
C ARG A 220 4.95 14.89 12.17
N GLY A 221 4.02 15.78 11.87
CA GLY A 221 2.73 15.82 12.57
C GLY A 221 1.87 14.58 12.33
N LEU A 222 2.00 13.95 11.17
CA LEU A 222 1.34 12.67 10.87
C LEU A 222 2.04 11.49 11.58
N ILE A 223 3.37 11.50 11.69
CA ILE A 223 4.11 10.52 12.51
C ILE A 223 3.71 10.66 13.98
N GLU A 224 3.69 11.87 14.53
CA GLU A 224 3.29 12.13 15.91
C GLU A 224 1.90 11.61 16.23
N ALA A 225 0.93 11.88 15.35
CA ALA A 225 -0.42 11.37 15.50
C ALA A 225 -0.50 9.84 15.37
N ASN A 226 0.26 9.23 14.45
CA ASN A 226 0.36 7.78 14.31
C ASN A 226 0.86 7.10 15.58
N GLU A 227 1.92 7.65 16.17
CA GLU A 227 2.51 7.13 17.41
C GLU A 227 1.65 7.44 18.66
N TYR A 228 0.97 8.59 18.68
CA TYR A 228 0.00 8.93 19.75
C TYR A 228 -1.16 7.95 19.78
N LEU A 229 -1.69 7.58 18.61
CA LEU A 229 -2.78 6.60 18.46
C LEU A 229 -2.31 5.14 18.61
N GLY A 230 -1.03 4.87 18.55
CA GLY A 230 -0.47 3.50 18.57
C GLY A 230 -0.95 2.65 17.40
N LEU A 231 -1.01 3.22 16.19
CA LEU A 231 -1.53 2.53 15.01
C LEU A 231 -0.64 1.31 14.62
N PRO A 232 -1.25 0.26 14.05
CA PRO A 232 -0.53 -0.98 13.71
C PRO A 232 0.47 -0.80 12.57
N HIS A 233 0.26 0.18 11.69
CA HIS A 233 1.10 0.41 10.53
C HIS A 233 1.92 1.69 10.68
N SER A 234 3.14 1.69 10.10
CA SER A 234 3.94 2.90 9.92
C SER A 234 3.25 3.88 8.98
N VAL A 235 3.60 5.16 9.06
CA VAL A 235 3.16 6.14 8.06
C VAL A 235 3.70 5.73 6.69
N HIS A 236 2.80 5.51 5.74
CA HIS A 236 3.09 4.99 4.41
C HIS A 236 3.20 6.15 3.42
N ILE A 237 4.42 6.45 2.97
CA ILE A 237 4.68 7.68 2.22
C ILE A 237 5.12 7.44 0.76
N HIS A 238 4.52 8.18 -0.15
CA HIS A 238 5.02 8.57 -1.45
C HIS A 238 5.58 9.99 -1.29
N GLY A 239 6.90 10.10 -1.28
CA GLY A 239 7.60 11.38 -1.02
C GLY A 239 7.44 12.41 -2.13
N ASN A 240 8.01 13.58 -1.92
CA ASN A 240 8.09 14.63 -2.92
C ASN A 240 9.09 14.27 -4.03
N ASN A 241 9.09 15.01 -5.13
CA ASN A 241 10.07 14.93 -6.22
C ASN A 241 10.21 13.54 -6.90
N LEU A 242 9.13 12.73 -6.87
CA LEU A 242 9.14 11.40 -7.51
C LEU A 242 9.57 11.49 -8.97
N GLY A 243 10.48 10.61 -9.39
CA GLY A 243 10.84 10.39 -10.78
C GLY A 243 11.77 11.45 -11.38
N ASN A 244 12.26 12.40 -10.62
CA ASN A 244 13.19 13.42 -11.12
C ASN A 244 14.64 13.09 -10.78
N PRO A 245 15.62 13.37 -11.66
CA PRO A 245 17.04 13.26 -11.35
C PRO A 245 17.39 14.05 -10.08
N GLY A 246 18.23 13.46 -9.23
CA GLY A 246 18.64 14.06 -7.95
C GLY A 246 17.74 13.80 -6.74
N ASN A 247 16.56 13.20 -6.93
CA ASN A 247 15.55 13.03 -5.87
C ASN A 247 15.95 12.08 -4.72
N TYR A 248 17.04 11.32 -4.84
CA TYR A 248 17.52 10.49 -3.73
C TYR A 248 17.84 11.31 -2.47
N LYS A 249 18.21 12.61 -2.64
CA LYS A 249 18.45 13.54 -1.52
C LYS A 249 17.17 13.87 -0.79
N ASP A 250 16.11 14.19 -1.53
CA ASP A 250 14.79 14.47 -0.96
C ASP A 250 14.22 13.24 -0.22
N THR A 251 14.51 12.05 -0.74
CA THR A 251 14.18 10.79 -0.09
C THR A 251 14.92 10.61 1.22
N LEU A 252 16.25 10.85 1.25
CA LEU A 252 17.05 10.79 2.47
C LEU A 252 16.56 11.80 3.50
N ASP A 253 16.25 13.03 3.08
CA ASP A 253 15.73 14.06 3.97
C ASP A 253 14.35 13.67 4.53
N THR A 254 13.50 13.07 3.73
CA THR A 254 12.22 12.51 4.18
C THR A 254 12.41 11.40 5.23
N LEU A 255 13.34 10.47 4.99
CA LEU A 255 13.63 9.38 5.93
C LEU A 255 14.18 9.88 7.27
N ARG A 256 15.04 10.91 7.25
CA ARG A 256 15.58 11.56 8.44
C ARG A 256 14.53 12.17 9.35
N LEU A 257 13.35 12.51 8.83
CA LEU A 257 12.26 13.02 9.66
C LEU A 257 11.80 12.00 10.72
N ALA A 258 12.05 10.71 10.48
CA ALA A 258 11.66 9.64 11.40
C ALA A 258 12.68 9.37 12.52
N GLU A 259 13.93 9.85 12.43
CA GLU A 259 15.03 9.50 13.35
C GLU A 259 14.77 9.84 14.83
N SER A 260 13.99 10.90 15.08
CA SER A 260 13.69 11.35 16.46
C SER A 260 12.53 10.58 17.11
N TYR A 261 11.86 9.72 16.39
CA TYR A 261 10.67 9.02 16.86
C TYR A 261 10.97 7.56 17.21
N LYS A 262 10.17 7.02 18.13
CA LYS A 262 10.15 5.59 18.47
C LYS A 262 8.75 5.04 18.28
N ALA A 263 8.65 3.85 17.74
CA ALA A 263 7.38 3.19 17.52
C ALA A 263 6.63 2.93 18.84
N LYS A 264 5.40 3.39 18.93
CA LYS A 264 4.52 3.25 20.11
C LYS A 264 3.27 2.50 19.68
N ASN A 265 3.26 1.19 19.83
CA ASN A 265 2.10 0.36 19.49
C ASN A 265 2.14 -0.97 20.23
N LYS A 266 0.99 -1.68 20.25
CA LYS A 266 0.85 -3.01 20.86
C LYS A 266 1.00 -4.17 19.85
N PHE A 267 1.36 -3.88 18.62
CA PHE A 267 1.36 -4.84 17.51
C PHE A 267 2.76 -5.36 17.15
N GLY A 268 3.81 -4.83 17.79
CA GLY A 268 5.19 -5.20 17.49
C GLY A 268 5.79 -4.48 16.27
N ARG A 269 5.16 -3.41 15.80
CA ARG A 269 5.74 -2.59 14.75
C ARG A 269 6.95 -1.82 15.29
N GLU A 270 8.05 -1.86 14.57
CA GLU A 270 9.29 -1.14 14.88
C GLU A 270 9.49 0.07 13.97
N GLN A 271 9.02 -0.01 12.71
CA GLN A 271 9.20 1.03 11.70
C GLN A 271 8.26 2.22 11.94
N ILE A 272 8.81 3.43 11.82
CA ILE A 272 8.06 4.69 11.91
C ILE A 272 7.49 5.09 10.54
N LEU A 273 8.30 4.95 9.50
CA LEU A 273 8.01 5.40 8.15
C LEU A 273 8.24 4.27 7.15
N HIS A 274 7.33 4.11 6.19
CA HIS A 274 7.49 3.21 5.05
C HIS A 274 7.52 4.02 3.76
N ASN A 275 8.69 4.21 3.17
CA ASN A 275 8.81 4.87 1.87
C ASN A 275 8.57 3.87 0.74
N THR A 276 7.61 4.18 -0.13
CA THR A 276 7.12 3.28 -1.18
C THR A 276 7.86 3.48 -2.49
N HIS A 277 7.76 2.49 -3.39
CA HIS A 277 8.31 2.50 -4.76
C HIS A 277 9.66 3.23 -4.86
N ILE A 278 10.57 2.81 -4.00
CA ILE A 278 11.90 3.42 -3.81
C ILE A 278 12.70 3.53 -5.10
N GLN A 279 12.45 2.67 -6.07
CA GLN A 279 13.07 2.70 -7.39
C GLN A 279 12.86 4.02 -8.14
N PHE A 280 11.75 4.72 -7.88
CA PHE A 280 11.47 6.03 -8.45
C PHE A 280 11.89 7.20 -7.56
N HIS A 281 12.39 6.90 -6.37
CA HIS A 281 12.88 7.85 -5.35
C HIS A 281 14.39 7.78 -5.13
N SER A 282 15.12 7.06 -5.98
CA SER A 282 16.57 6.82 -5.83
C SER A 282 17.35 7.25 -7.04
N TYR A 283 16.98 8.35 -7.67
CA TYR A 283 17.64 8.88 -8.84
C TYR A 283 18.74 9.88 -8.45
N LYS A 284 19.96 9.67 -8.98
CA LYS A 284 21.05 10.63 -8.98
C LYS A 284 21.12 11.36 -10.31
N GLY A 285 22.09 12.29 -10.40
CA GLY A 285 22.25 13.18 -11.54
C GLY A 285 21.56 14.51 -11.32
N THR A 286 21.76 15.40 -12.26
CA THR A 286 21.12 16.73 -12.31
C THR A 286 20.12 16.85 -13.45
N SER A 287 20.16 15.90 -14.37
CA SER A 287 19.33 15.82 -15.55
C SER A 287 19.20 14.36 -16.00
N TRP A 288 18.36 14.12 -17.00
CA TRP A 288 18.24 12.81 -17.63
C TRP A 288 19.50 12.39 -18.44
N ALA A 289 20.38 13.35 -18.76
CA ALA A 289 21.62 13.10 -19.50
C ALA A 289 22.74 12.53 -18.61
N ASP A 290 22.71 12.81 -17.32
CA ASP A 290 23.68 12.36 -16.31
C ASP A 290 23.02 11.47 -15.24
N PHE A 291 21.95 10.79 -15.62
CA PHE A 291 21.16 9.93 -14.75
C PHE A 291 21.96 8.74 -14.20
N GLU A 292 21.91 8.56 -12.88
CA GLU A 292 22.54 7.46 -12.15
C GLU A 292 21.64 6.92 -11.04
N SER A 293 22.02 5.79 -10.45
CA SER A 293 21.31 5.22 -9.29
C SER A 293 21.83 5.81 -7.98
N GLY A 294 20.90 6.31 -7.16
CA GLY A 294 21.12 6.70 -5.76
C GLY A 294 20.70 5.64 -4.74
N ALA A 295 20.42 4.42 -5.20
CA ALA A 295 19.94 3.35 -4.33
C ALA A 295 20.96 2.96 -3.24
N LYS A 296 22.25 3.04 -3.54
CA LYS A 296 23.30 2.71 -2.57
C LYS A 296 23.26 3.63 -1.35
N GLU A 297 23.14 4.93 -1.55
CA GLU A 297 23.10 5.92 -0.47
C GLU A 297 21.88 5.70 0.43
N ILE A 298 20.73 5.37 -0.15
CA ILE A 298 19.51 5.07 0.60
C ILE A 298 19.68 3.77 1.38
N MET A 299 20.24 2.72 0.78
CA MET A 299 20.52 1.45 1.47
C MET A 299 21.51 1.62 2.61
N ASP A 300 22.59 2.36 2.39
CA ASP A 300 23.58 2.64 3.43
C ASP A 300 22.94 3.38 4.61
N TYR A 301 22.10 4.37 4.34
CA TYR A 301 21.35 5.09 5.36
C TYR A 301 20.41 4.16 6.15
N VAL A 302 19.60 3.38 5.48
CA VAL A 302 18.63 2.46 6.13
C VAL A 302 19.36 1.41 6.97
N ASN A 303 20.49 0.87 6.47
CA ASN A 303 21.27 -0.11 7.21
C ASN A 303 21.96 0.46 8.46
N SER A 304 22.27 1.74 8.45
CA SER A 304 22.89 2.44 9.58
C SER A 304 21.90 2.91 10.65
N ASN A 305 20.61 2.94 10.33
CA ASN A 305 19.53 3.45 11.19
C ASN A 305 18.46 2.37 11.46
N LYS A 306 18.92 1.17 11.83
CA LYS A 306 18.04 0.03 12.20
C LYS A 306 17.48 0.17 13.59
#